data_e51f2ca9329b8b713a507cd287e90925
#
_entry.id   e51f2ca9329b8b713a507cd287e90925
#
_cell.length_a   1.000
_cell.length_b   1.000
_cell.length_c   1.000
_cell.angle_alpha   90.00
_cell.angle_beta   90.00
_cell.angle_gamma   90.00
#
_symmetry.space_group_name_H-M   'P 1'
#
loop_
_entity.id
_entity.type
_entity.pdbx_description
1 polymer ?
#
loop_
_entity_poly.entity_id
_entity_poly.type
_entity_poly.pdbx_seq_one_letter_code
_entity_poly.pdbx_strand_id
1 'polypeptide(L)'
;MQFYEASPAWNPEQRDCAGLVRFAWREALRRHDRAWFQRMGAGYEPFAPDVRAYDLERGPLGEKLFRTGFGAFREEDLLNGKFSEFADARTLKSFNTVFVSRDRRQAQAGDLIFFYQPWVQKYPYHVMIFIGEARRAAEGANDWVVYHTGSSPHDEGTVKKVRLAVLDHHPDRRWRPLESNPNFLGFYRLKILE
;
A
#
# COMPACT_ATOMS: atom_id res chain seq x y z
N MET A 1 -15.62 -7.88 1.54
CA MET A 1 -14.83 -8.83 2.31
C MET A 1 -13.96 -8.02 3.26
N GLN A 2 -14.32 -8.02 4.56
CA GLN A 2 -13.75 -7.13 5.59
C GLN A 2 -12.70 -7.89 6.42
N PHE A 3 -11.63 -8.37 5.79
CA PHE A 3 -10.71 -9.25 6.52
C PHE A 3 -9.78 -8.56 7.52
N TYR A 4 -9.61 -7.24 7.43
CA TYR A 4 -8.51 -6.59 8.14
C TYR A 4 -8.94 -5.61 9.22
N GLU A 5 -10.16 -5.15 9.21
CA GLU A 5 -10.67 -4.22 10.23
C GLU A 5 -10.76 -4.86 11.62
N ALA A 6 -10.90 -6.18 11.66
CA ALA A 6 -10.95 -6.94 12.90
C ALA A 6 -9.59 -7.49 13.35
N SER A 7 -8.49 -7.27 12.60
CA SER A 7 -7.18 -7.75 13.02
C SER A 7 -6.63 -6.90 14.17
N PRO A 8 -6.36 -7.47 15.35
CA PRO A 8 -5.73 -6.76 16.45
C PRO A 8 -4.29 -6.31 16.11
N ALA A 9 -3.72 -6.85 15.04
CA ALA A 9 -2.39 -6.49 14.57
C ALA A 9 -2.35 -5.10 13.90
N TRP A 10 -3.48 -4.57 13.44
CA TRP A 10 -3.54 -3.27 12.79
C TRP A 10 -3.97 -2.18 13.77
N ASN A 11 -3.07 -1.26 14.06
CA ASN A 11 -3.33 -0.15 14.98
C ASN A 11 -4.52 0.70 14.49
N PRO A 12 -5.59 0.85 15.29
CA PRO A 12 -6.76 1.66 14.93
C PRO A 12 -6.42 3.11 14.57
N GLU A 13 -5.43 3.73 15.22
CA GLU A 13 -5.03 5.11 14.97
C GLU A 13 -4.39 5.31 13.59
N GLN A 14 -4.01 4.23 12.91
CA GLN A 14 -3.39 4.25 11.58
C GLN A 14 -4.33 3.71 10.49
N ARG A 15 -5.62 3.63 10.75
CA ARG A 15 -6.62 3.13 9.80
C ARG A 15 -7.01 4.20 8.81
N ASP A 16 -6.14 4.41 7.83
CA ASP A 16 -6.35 5.25 6.66
C ASP A 16 -5.73 4.59 5.41
N CYS A 17 -5.82 5.24 4.25
CA CYS A 17 -5.31 4.68 3.01
C CYS A 17 -3.79 4.44 3.04
N ALA A 18 -3.01 5.34 3.62
CA ALA A 18 -1.57 5.20 3.76
C ALA A 18 -1.21 4.22 4.88
N GLY A 19 -2.01 4.20 5.96
CA GLY A 19 -1.88 3.25 7.06
C GLY A 19 -2.04 1.81 6.62
N LEU A 20 -3.00 1.54 5.71
CA LEU A 20 -3.16 0.22 5.10
C LEU A 20 -1.89 -0.21 4.35
N VAL A 21 -1.29 0.68 3.58
CA VAL A 21 -0.04 0.39 2.85
C VAL A 21 1.10 0.13 3.83
N ARG A 22 1.27 0.99 4.84
CA ARG A 22 2.31 0.82 5.87
C ARG A 22 2.17 -0.51 6.60
N PHE A 23 0.96 -0.85 6.99
CA PHE A 23 0.64 -2.13 7.62
C PHE A 23 1.00 -3.30 6.69
N ALA A 24 0.48 -3.29 5.46
CA ALA A 24 0.68 -4.38 4.51
C ALA A 24 2.18 -4.62 4.22
N TRP A 25 2.97 -3.56 4.06
CA TRP A 25 4.39 -3.70 3.79
C TRP A 25 5.19 -4.18 5.01
N ARG A 26 4.89 -3.67 6.19
CA ARG A 26 5.54 -4.17 7.42
C ARG A 26 5.24 -5.65 7.63
N GLU A 27 3.97 -6.03 7.53
CA GLU A 27 3.60 -7.43 7.73
C GLU A 27 4.20 -8.34 6.65
N ALA A 28 4.26 -7.91 5.39
CA ALA A 28 4.90 -8.68 4.31
C ALA A 28 6.41 -8.88 4.51
N LEU A 29 7.09 -7.95 5.20
CA LEU A 29 8.53 -8.01 5.45
C LEU A 29 8.90 -8.64 6.81
N ARG A 30 7.91 -8.96 7.65
CA ARG A 30 8.12 -9.71 8.88
C ARG A 30 8.43 -11.17 8.56
N ARG A 31 9.07 -11.84 9.50
CA ARG A 31 9.17 -13.29 9.47
C ARG A 31 7.81 -13.92 9.73
N HIS A 32 7.35 -14.74 8.79
CA HIS A 32 6.07 -15.45 8.91
C HIS A 32 6.28 -16.76 9.68
N ASP A 33 6.54 -16.64 10.97
CA ASP A 33 6.66 -17.74 11.89
C ASP A 33 5.32 -18.07 12.58
N ARG A 34 5.35 -19.05 13.48
CA ARG A 34 4.18 -19.48 14.23
C ARG A 34 3.52 -18.32 15.00
N ALA A 35 4.31 -17.43 15.59
CA ALA A 35 3.80 -16.30 16.35
C ALA A 35 3.10 -15.28 15.43
N TRP A 36 3.64 -15.05 14.23
CA TRP A 36 3.02 -14.22 13.21
C TRP A 36 1.67 -14.80 12.77
N PHE A 37 1.59 -16.10 12.46
CA PHE A 37 0.33 -16.75 12.06
C PHE A 37 -0.70 -16.75 13.20
N GLN A 38 -0.30 -16.91 14.44
CA GLN A 38 -1.20 -16.78 15.61
C GLN A 38 -1.81 -15.38 15.71
N ARG A 39 -1.02 -14.33 15.42
CA ARG A 39 -1.46 -12.93 15.45
C ARG A 39 -2.36 -12.60 14.25
N MET A 40 -2.00 -13.04 13.05
CA MET A 40 -2.71 -12.73 11.81
C MET A 40 -3.91 -13.63 11.56
N GLY A 41 -3.90 -14.84 12.07
CA GLY A 41 -4.92 -15.87 11.89
C GLY A 41 -4.45 -17.04 11.03
N ALA A 42 -4.85 -18.26 11.40
CA ALA A 42 -4.38 -19.52 10.80
C ALA A 42 -4.66 -19.66 9.29
N GLY A 43 -5.64 -18.92 8.75
CA GLY A 43 -5.98 -18.97 7.33
C GLY A 43 -4.92 -18.39 6.38
N TYR A 44 -3.88 -17.75 6.89
CA TYR A 44 -2.83 -17.11 6.08
C TYR A 44 -1.68 -18.05 5.72
N GLU A 45 -1.48 -19.14 6.46
CA GLU A 45 -0.33 -20.02 6.31
C GLU A 45 -0.07 -20.52 4.88
N PRO A 46 -1.08 -20.92 4.10
CA PRO A 46 -0.86 -21.38 2.73
C PRO A 46 -0.49 -20.27 1.72
N PHE A 47 -0.73 -19.01 2.08
CA PHE A 47 -0.72 -17.87 1.14
C PHE A 47 0.30 -16.78 1.47
N ALA A 48 1.01 -16.92 2.57
CA ALA A 48 1.93 -15.91 3.07
C ALA A 48 3.36 -16.47 3.26
N PRO A 49 4.09 -16.76 2.17
CA PRO A 49 5.47 -17.21 2.27
C PRO A 49 6.37 -16.09 2.81
N ASP A 50 7.43 -16.47 3.52
CA ASP A 50 8.46 -15.54 3.96
C ASP A 50 9.15 -14.82 2.80
N VAL A 51 9.41 -13.54 2.98
CA VAL A 51 10.36 -12.79 2.15
C VAL A 51 11.77 -13.07 2.66
N ARG A 52 12.40 -14.11 2.14
CA ARG A 52 13.68 -14.65 2.65
C ARG A 52 14.85 -13.68 2.61
N ALA A 53 14.79 -12.69 1.72
CA ALA A 53 15.89 -11.73 1.52
C ALA A 53 15.86 -10.55 2.52
N TYR A 54 14.81 -10.42 3.31
CA TYR A 54 14.66 -9.32 4.26
C TYR A 54 14.03 -9.81 5.56
N ASP A 55 14.53 -9.34 6.69
CA ASP A 55 13.98 -9.58 8.01
C ASP A 55 13.78 -8.22 8.68
N LEU A 56 12.53 -7.81 8.84
CA LEU A 56 12.17 -6.52 9.42
C LEU A 56 12.72 -6.35 10.84
N GLU A 57 12.70 -7.41 11.63
CA GLU A 57 13.05 -7.34 13.05
C GLU A 57 14.56 -7.30 13.29
N ARG A 58 15.33 -7.87 12.36
CA ARG A 58 16.80 -7.90 12.40
C ARG A 58 17.45 -6.89 11.50
N GLY A 59 16.68 -6.28 10.59
CA GLY A 59 17.16 -5.27 9.66
C GLY A 59 17.50 -3.95 10.38
N PRO A 60 18.36 -3.14 9.81
CA PRO A 60 18.84 -1.89 10.43
C PRO A 60 17.74 -0.84 10.59
N LEU A 61 16.65 -0.94 9.84
CA LEU A 61 15.54 0.01 9.89
C LEU A 61 14.45 -0.37 10.91
N GLY A 62 14.31 -1.66 11.24
CA GLY A 62 13.21 -2.14 12.06
C GLY A 62 11.86 -1.67 11.51
N GLU A 63 11.01 -1.12 12.35
CA GLU A 63 9.71 -0.56 11.96
C GLU A 63 9.80 0.76 11.17
N LYS A 64 10.95 1.43 11.16
CA LYS A 64 11.18 2.72 10.49
C LYS A 64 11.48 2.54 9.00
N LEU A 65 10.60 1.91 8.26
CA LEU A 65 10.83 1.54 6.86
C LEU A 65 10.76 2.70 5.87
N PHE A 66 10.13 3.81 6.25
CA PHE A 66 9.71 4.82 5.27
C PHE A 66 10.62 6.03 5.31
N ARG A 67 11.21 6.34 4.16
CA ARG A 67 12.00 7.57 3.98
C ARG A 67 11.11 8.81 4.08
N THR A 68 11.65 9.85 4.71
CA THR A 68 10.97 11.13 4.91
C THR A 68 11.47 12.23 3.96
N GLY A 69 12.47 11.95 3.12
CA GLY A 69 13.06 12.92 2.19
C GLY A 69 13.87 12.28 1.07
N PHE A 70 14.32 13.12 0.14
CA PHE A 70 15.17 12.72 -0.97
C PHE A 70 16.63 12.52 -0.54
N GLY A 71 17.41 11.87 -1.38
CA GLY A 71 18.84 11.70 -1.26
C GLY A 71 19.27 10.23 -1.35
N ALA A 72 20.56 10.00 -1.57
CA ALA A 72 21.14 8.68 -1.45
C ALA A 72 21.12 8.22 0.01
N PHE A 73 21.05 6.90 0.22
CA PHE A 73 21.16 6.33 1.56
C PHE A 73 22.57 6.57 2.11
N ARG A 74 22.64 6.95 3.39
CA ARG A 74 23.84 7.04 4.21
C ARG A 74 23.57 6.34 5.53
N GLU A 75 24.61 5.78 6.16
CA GLU A 75 24.45 5.09 7.43
C GLU A 75 23.89 6.00 8.54
N GLU A 76 24.28 7.29 8.52
CA GLU A 76 23.77 8.28 9.48
C GLU A 76 22.24 8.50 9.33
N ASP A 77 21.67 8.17 8.18
CA ASP A 77 20.23 8.33 7.93
C ASP A 77 19.37 7.43 8.85
N LEU A 78 19.96 6.36 9.37
CA LEU A 78 19.31 5.48 10.35
C LEU A 78 19.08 6.18 11.70
N LEU A 79 19.90 7.18 12.03
CA LEU A 79 19.91 7.84 13.33
C LEU A 79 19.31 9.25 13.32
N ASN A 80 19.27 9.90 12.16
CA ASN A 80 18.94 11.32 12.04
C ASN A 80 17.48 11.62 11.64
N GLY A 81 16.58 10.62 11.74
CA GLY A 81 15.15 10.79 11.44
C GLY A 81 14.81 10.79 9.94
N LYS A 82 15.73 10.41 9.07
CA LYS A 82 15.48 10.23 7.63
C LYS A 82 14.58 9.03 7.32
N PHE A 83 14.38 8.16 8.29
CA PHE A 83 13.44 7.04 8.25
C PHE A 83 12.42 7.14 9.38
N SER A 84 11.19 6.76 9.10
CA SER A 84 10.07 6.85 10.04
C SER A 84 9.19 5.59 9.95
N GLU A 85 8.50 5.32 11.02
CA GLU A 85 7.39 4.35 11.04
C GLU A 85 6.15 4.92 10.34
N PHE A 86 6.04 6.24 10.28
CA PHE A 86 4.93 6.95 9.69
C PHE A 86 5.31 7.53 8.32
N ALA A 87 4.39 7.36 7.35
CA ALA A 87 4.42 8.03 6.06
C ALA A 87 2.98 8.21 5.57
N ASP A 88 2.59 9.44 5.26
CA ASP A 88 1.34 9.71 4.57
C ASP A 88 1.43 9.31 3.08
N ALA A 89 0.32 9.39 2.35
CA ALA A 89 0.29 8.99 0.95
C ALA A 89 1.22 9.82 0.06
N ARG A 90 1.44 11.10 0.39
CA ARG A 90 2.39 11.98 -0.31
C ARG A 90 3.83 11.52 -0.09
N THR A 91 4.20 11.23 1.15
CA THR A 91 5.52 10.74 1.55
C THR A 91 5.82 9.38 0.93
N LEU A 92 4.85 8.45 0.96
CA LEU A 92 4.95 7.15 0.29
C LEU A 92 5.25 7.36 -1.19
N LYS A 93 4.44 8.16 -1.89
CA LYS A 93 4.61 8.43 -3.32
C LYS A 93 5.97 9.06 -3.63
N SER A 94 6.34 10.09 -2.88
CA SER A 94 7.47 10.95 -3.23
C SER A 94 8.83 10.34 -2.91
N PHE A 95 8.94 9.62 -1.80
CA PHE A 95 10.23 9.17 -1.28
C PHE A 95 10.40 7.66 -1.26
N ASN A 96 9.29 6.90 -1.28
CA ASN A 96 9.32 5.45 -1.07
C ASN A 96 8.94 4.62 -2.30
N THR A 97 8.52 5.28 -3.38
CA THR A 97 8.14 4.59 -4.61
C THR A 97 8.77 5.22 -5.84
N VAL A 98 8.83 4.44 -6.92
CA VAL A 98 9.14 4.90 -8.28
C VAL A 98 7.91 4.80 -9.14
N PHE A 99 7.75 5.71 -10.08
CA PHE A 99 6.69 5.67 -11.08
C PHE A 99 6.92 4.49 -12.03
N VAL A 100 5.90 3.69 -12.25
CA VAL A 100 5.90 2.58 -13.22
C VAL A 100 5.25 3.02 -14.52
N SER A 101 3.96 3.30 -14.48
CA SER A 101 3.19 3.66 -15.67
C SER A 101 1.80 4.15 -15.27
N ARG A 102 1.07 4.73 -16.23
CA ARG A 102 -0.39 4.89 -16.12
C ARG A 102 -1.15 3.75 -16.80
N ASP A 103 -0.47 2.95 -17.59
CA ASP A 103 -1.02 1.74 -18.21
C ASP A 103 -0.97 0.57 -17.21
N ARG A 104 -2.14 0.03 -16.87
CA ARG A 104 -2.27 -1.10 -15.93
C ARG A 104 -1.53 -2.37 -16.35
N ARG A 105 -1.30 -2.55 -17.65
CA ARG A 105 -0.56 -3.72 -18.18
C ARG A 105 0.89 -3.76 -17.74
N GLN A 106 1.43 -2.63 -17.30
CA GLN A 106 2.80 -2.52 -16.76
C GLN A 106 2.85 -2.75 -15.25
N ALA A 107 1.68 -2.75 -14.59
CA ALA A 107 1.60 -2.92 -13.15
C ALA A 107 1.82 -4.38 -12.73
N GLN A 108 2.38 -4.56 -11.56
CA GLN A 108 2.60 -5.86 -10.92
C GLN A 108 1.92 -5.89 -9.55
N ALA A 109 1.60 -7.09 -9.07
CA ALA A 109 1.08 -7.27 -7.71
C ALA A 109 2.02 -6.62 -6.68
N GLY A 110 1.47 -5.82 -5.79
CA GLY A 110 2.21 -5.02 -4.82
C GLY A 110 2.48 -3.57 -5.26
N ASP A 111 2.28 -3.23 -6.54
CA ASP A 111 2.34 -1.83 -6.95
C ASP A 111 1.22 -1.01 -6.31
N LEU A 112 1.45 0.27 -6.12
CA LEU A 112 0.51 1.21 -5.54
C LEU A 112 -0.13 2.07 -6.62
N ILE A 113 -1.43 2.32 -6.47
CA ILE A 113 -2.19 3.24 -7.31
C ILE A 113 -2.35 4.55 -6.55
N PHE A 114 -1.93 5.67 -7.13
CA PHE A 114 -2.10 6.97 -6.52
C PHE A 114 -3.10 7.85 -7.26
N PHE A 115 -3.89 8.58 -6.46
CA PHE A 115 -4.76 9.66 -6.93
C PHE A 115 -4.40 10.96 -6.23
N TYR A 116 -4.58 12.09 -6.94
CA TYR A 116 -4.45 13.43 -6.38
C TYR A 116 -5.80 14.13 -6.39
N GLN A 117 -6.18 14.68 -5.24
CA GLN A 117 -7.46 15.33 -5.00
C GLN A 117 -7.24 16.80 -4.63
N PRO A 118 -7.07 17.71 -5.59
CA PRO A 118 -6.73 19.11 -5.31
C PRO A 118 -7.78 19.86 -4.48
N TRP A 119 -9.00 19.31 -4.38
CA TRP A 119 -10.08 19.86 -3.55
C TRP A 119 -9.97 19.45 -2.06
N VAL A 120 -9.10 18.52 -1.71
CA VAL A 120 -8.83 18.12 -0.33
C VAL A 120 -7.63 18.89 0.19
N GLN A 121 -7.86 19.78 1.18
CA GLN A 121 -6.81 20.69 1.64
C GLN A 121 -5.68 20.02 2.41
N LYS A 122 -6.01 19.11 3.34
CA LYS A 122 -5.01 18.58 4.28
C LYS A 122 -4.26 17.36 3.75
N TYR A 123 -4.97 16.40 3.16
CA TYR A 123 -4.40 15.15 2.66
C TYR A 123 -4.90 14.87 1.24
N PRO A 124 -4.35 15.57 0.22
CA PRO A 124 -4.87 15.51 -1.15
C PRO A 124 -4.51 14.21 -1.89
N TYR A 125 -3.67 13.38 -1.32
CA TYR A 125 -3.28 12.12 -1.94
C TYR A 125 -4.08 10.96 -1.38
N HIS A 126 -4.50 10.04 -2.26
CA HIS A 126 -5.08 8.76 -1.90
C HIS A 126 -4.27 7.64 -2.53
N VAL A 127 -4.16 6.52 -1.83
CA VAL A 127 -3.38 5.36 -2.27
C VAL A 127 -4.18 4.08 -2.13
N MET A 128 -4.03 3.18 -3.12
CA MET A 128 -4.59 1.83 -3.13
C MET A 128 -3.47 0.83 -3.43
N ILE A 129 -3.64 -0.41 -3.00
CA ILE A 129 -2.72 -1.51 -3.30
C ILE A 129 -3.27 -2.30 -4.48
N PHE A 130 -2.51 -2.41 -5.56
CA PHE A 130 -2.81 -3.26 -6.68
C PHE A 130 -2.36 -4.69 -6.35
N ILE A 131 -3.29 -5.63 -6.35
CA ILE A 131 -2.98 -7.03 -6.04
C ILE A 131 -2.68 -7.81 -7.32
N GLY A 132 -3.13 -7.31 -8.48
CA GLY A 132 -3.03 -8.04 -9.73
C GLY A 132 -3.90 -9.29 -9.73
N GLU A 133 -3.65 -10.14 -10.69
CA GLU A 133 -4.23 -11.46 -10.76
C GLU A 133 -3.20 -12.52 -10.39
N ALA A 134 -3.60 -13.53 -9.62
CA ALA A 134 -2.81 -14.75 -9.49
C ALA A 134 -2.66 -15.41 -10.88
N ARG A 135 -1.50 -15.32 -11.44
CA ARG A 135 -0.83 -15.89 -12.64
C ARG A 135 -1.61 -16.74 -13.67
N ARG A 136 -2.92 -16.87 -13.69
CA ARG A 136 -3.63 -17.86 -14.53
C ARG A 136 -4.88 -17.44 -15.28
N ALA A 137 -5.30 -16.19 -15.27
CA ALA A 137 -6.45 -15.80 -16.07
C ALA A 137 -6.09 -14.78 -17.14
N ALA A 138 -6.73 -14.92 -18.30
CA ALA A 138 -6.47 -14.11 -19.47
C ALA A 138 -6.70 -12.61 -19.18
N GLU A 139 -5.67 -11.83 -19.49
CA GLU A 139 -5.71 -10.40 -19.77
C GLU A 139 -6.58 -9.50 -18.86
N GLY A 140 -6.08 -9.14 -17.68
CA GLY A 140 -6.48 -7.91 -16.98
C GLY A 140 -7.92 -7.83 -16.45
N ALA A 141 -8.79 -8.78 -16.80
CA ALA A 141 -10.22 -8.74 -16.45
C ALA A 141 -10.48 -8.98 -14.94
N ASN A 142 -9.52 -9.55 -14.24
CA ASN A 142 -9.65 -9.93 -12.83
C ASN A 142 -8.66 -9.23 -11.90
N ASP A 143 -8.01 -8.18 -12.35
CA ASP A 143 -7.14 -7.39 -11.49
C ASP A 143 -7.91 -6.84 -10.29
N TRP A 144 -7.34 -7.03 -9.10
CA TRP A 144 -7.93 -6.58 -7.87
C TRP A 144 -7.13 -5.45 -7.24
N VAL A 145 -7.83 -4.59 -6.53
CA VAL A 145 -7.24 -3.56 -5.68
C VAL A 145 -7.81 -3.64 -4.28
N VAL A 146 -6.99 -3.29 -3.30
CA VAL A 146 -7.39 -3.13 -1.91
C VAL A 146 -7.09 -1.71 -1.47
N TYR A 147 -8.04 -1.08 -0.79
CA TYR A 147 -7.87 0.28 -0.28
C TYR A 147 -8.74 0.51 0.94
N HIS A 148 -8.33 1.46 1.77
CA HIS A 148 -9.16 2.03 2.83
C HIS A 148 -9.86 3.26 2.28
N THR A 149 -11.16 3.40 2.55
CA THR A 149 -11.97 4.51 2.00
C THR A 149 -11.56 5.90 2.53
N GLY A 150 -10.72 5.92 3.56
CA GLY A 150 -10.40 7.12 4.32
C GLY A 150 -11.33 7.29 5.51
N SER A 151 -10.85 7.99 6.52
CA SER A 151 -11.64 8.34 7.69
C SER A 151 -12.17 9.77 7.58
N SER A 152 -13.29 10.04 8.21
CA SER A 152 -13.87 11.36 8.41
C SER A 152 -14.25 11.52 9.89
N PRO A 153 -14.61 12.72 10.37
CA PRO A 153 -15.05 12.91 11.76
C PRO A 153 -16.26 12.05 12.16
N HIS A 154 -17.00 11.54 11.19
CA HIS A 154 -18.24 10.77 11.39
C HIS A 154 -18.18 9.35 10.84
N ASP A 155 -17.07 8.92 10.24
CA ASP A 155 -16.90 7.62 9.63
C ASP A 155 -15.42 7.20 9.70
N GLU A 156 -15.14 6.10 10.38
CA GLU A 156 -13.78 5.56 10.46
C GLU A 156 -13.27 5.02 9.12
N GLY A 157 -14.17 4.92 8.13
CA GLY A 157 -13.87 4.32 6.85
C GLY A 157 -13.85 2.79 6.91
N THR A 158 -13.58 2.16 5.79
CA THR A 158 -13.56 0.70 5.66
C THR A 158 -12.57 0.24 4.62
N VAL A 159 -12.05 -0.98 4.78
CA VAL A 159 -11.22 -1.65 3.78
C VAL A 159 -12.11 -2.28 2.72
N LYS A 160 -11.84 -1.98 1.47
CA LYS A 160 -12.51 -2.56 0.31
C LYS A 160 -11.53 -3.33 -0.56
N LYS A 161 -11.98 -4.49 -1.04
CA LYS A 161 -11.35 -5.24 -2.12
C LYS A 161 -12.31 -5.27 -3.30
N VAL A 162 -11.90 -4.68 -4.42
CA VAL A 162 -12.73 -4.57 -5.62
C VAL A 162 -11.92 -4.92 -6.86
N ARG A 163 -12.61 -5.33 -7.93
CA ARG A 163 -11.95 -5.48 -9.24
C ARG A 163 -11.61 -4.10 -9.79
N LEU A 164 -10.44 -3.96 -10.39
CA LEU A 164 -10.01 -2.71 -11.00
C LEU A 164 -11.00 -2.23 -12.07
N ALA A 165 -11.55 -3.17 -12.85
CA ALA A 165 -12.59 -2.90 -13.85
C ALA A 165 -13.87 -2.24 -13.26
N VAL A 166 -14.19 -2.51 -11.99
CA VAL A 166 -15.32 -1.82 -11.32
C VAL A 166 -14.98 -0.34 -11.09
N LEU A 167 -13.73 -0.03 -10.78
CA LEU A 167 -13.29 1.35 -10.61
C LEU A 167 -13.26 2.13 -11.95
N ASP A 168 -13.11 1.46 -13.09
CA ASP A 168 -13.19 2.12 -14.41
C ASP A 168 -14.57 2.79 -14.63
N HIS A 169 -15.59 2.25 -13.96
CA HIS A 169 -16.97 2.73 -14.03
C HIS A 169 -17.42 3.43 -12.73
N HIS A 170 -16.45 3.82 -11.87
CA HIS A 170 -16.79 4.51 -10.64
C HIS A 170 -17.68 5.73 -10.94
N PRO A 171 -18.79 5.97 -10.19
CA PRO A 171 -19.73 7.06 -10.48
C PRO A 171 -19.02 8.42 -10.47
N ASP A 172 -18.14 8.67 -9.53
CA ASP A 172 -17.25 9.83 -9.56
C ASP A 172 -16.04 9.53 -10.47
N ARG A 173 -15.99 10.22 -11.62
CA ARG A 173 -14.92 10.04 -12.62
C ARG A 173 -13.52 10.30 -12.08
N ARG A 174 -13.39 11.10 -11.02
CA ARG A 174 -12.10 11.42 -10.39
C ARG A 174 -11.40 10.21 -9.77
N TRP A 175 -12.17 9.14 -9.48
CA TRP A 175 -11.66 7.89 -8.92
C TRP A 175 -11.40 6.78 -9.95
N ARG A 176 -11.57 7.07 -11.23
CA ARG A 176 -11.33 6.08 -12.28
C ARG A 176 -9.84 5.96 -12.55
N PRO A 177 -9.23 4.76 -12.46
CA PRO A 177 -7.80 4.54 -12.76
C PRO A 177 -7.57 4.44 -14.29
N LEU A 178 -7.97 5.47 -15.00
CA LEU A 178 -7.87 5.59 -16.46
C LEU A 178 -6.82 6.66 -16.82
N GLU A 179 -6.06 6.43 -17.89
CA GLU A 179 -5.05 7.38 -18.37
C GLU A 179 -5.63 8.76 -18.68
N SER A 180 -6.89 8.82 -19.09
CA SER A 180 -7.61 10.07 -19.37
C SER A 180 -8.01 10.85 -18.11
N ASN A 181 -7.94 10.25 -16.92
CA ASN A 181 -8.28 10.91 -15.67
C ASN A 181 -7.09 11.70 -15.12
N PRO A 182 -7.11 13.04 -15.09
CA PRO A 182 -5.98 13.83 -14.59
C PRO A 182 -5.69 13.63 -13.09
N ASN A 183 -6.67 13.13 -12.32
CA ASN A 183 -6.51 12.83 -10.91
C ASN A 183 -5.83 11.49 -10.64
N PHE A 184 -5.82 10.57 -11.61
CA PHE A 184 -5.09 9.32 -11.54
C PHE A 184 -3.62 9.56 -11.86
N LEU A 185 -2.74 9.38 -10.88
CA LEU A 185 -1.30 9.61 -11.05
C LEU A 185 -0.57 8.43 -11.66
N GLY A 186 -1.13 7.23 -11.59
CA GLY A 186 -0.56 6.01 -12.15
C GLY A 186 -0.24 4.96 -11.10
N PHE A 187 0.52 3.96 -11.55
CA PHE A 187 1.05 2.86 -10.76
C PHE A 187 2.49 3.18 -10.32
N TYR A 188 2.80 2.82 -9.10
CA TYR A 188 4.09 3.11 -8.48
C TYR A 188 4.59 1.87 -7.73
N ARG A 189 5.86 1.55 -7.82
CA ARG A 189 6.50 0.43 -7.16
C ARG A 189 7.27 0.86 -5.94
N LEU A 190 7.24 0.05 -4.88
CA LEU A 190 8.04 0.28 -3.68
C LEU A 190 9.53 0.12 -4.01
N LYS A 191 10.35 1.11 -3.66
CA LYS A 191 11.79 1.11 -3.94
C LYS A 191 12.56 -0.04 -3.28
N ILE A 192 12.08 -0.55 -2.15
CA ILE A 192 12.71 -1.67 -1.45
C ILE A 192 12.60 -2.99 -2.21
N LEU A 193 11.78 -3.05 -3.26
CA LEU A 193 11.58 -4.23 -4.10
C LEU A 193 12.34 -4.14 -5.44
N GLU A 194 13.15 -3.13 -5.65
CA GLU A 194 13.99 -2.94 -6.83
C GLU A 194 15.41 -3.48 -6.62
#